data_094e4a2bde3bd7ab175773039b7a348b
#
_entry.id   094e4a2bde3bd7ab175773039b7a348b
#
_cell.length_a   1.000
_cell.length_b   1.000
_cell.length_c   1.000
_cell.angle_alpha   90.00
_cell.angle_beta   90.00
_cell.angle_gamma   90.00
#
_symmetry.space_group_name_H-M   'P 1'
#
loop_
_entity.id
_entity.type
_entity.pdbx_description
1 polymer ?
#
loop_
_entity_poly.entity_id
_entity_poly.type
_entity_poly.pdbx_seq_one_letter_code
_entity_poly.pdbx_strand_id
1 'polypeptide(L)'
;LPNDSLPIVAPLAREVSVITKNNEDVVKTILQSSDNSFTVDLDTKEQSSDRGSHGIAVMSQKQHAEQLDVYKSSVLVLGSAYMASSEILTQNTTYNNANVILGILNNMTGKEAAAVIPEKSLQSSYIAVTQTQGKTISIIVIWAIPLLIAAIGVVVLVRRRNR
;
A
#
# COMPACT_ATOMS: atom_id res chain seq x y z
N LEU A 1 10.11 14.98 -1.98
CA LEU A 1 9.09 13.91 -1.90
C LEU A 1 9.09 13.37 -0.48
N PRO A 2 7.95 13.28 0.20
CA PRO A 2 7.93 12.72 1.53
C PRO A 2 8.22 11.22 1.41
N ASN A 3 9.35 10.80 1.97
CA ASN A 3 9.73 9.42 2.23
C ASN A 3 10.22 8.60 1.02
N ASP A 4 11.35 9.00 0.44
CA ASP A 4 12.06 8.24 -0.62
C ASP A 4 12.50 6.82 -0.18
N SER A 5 12.30 6.46 1.10
CA SER A 5 12.69 5.17 1.65
C SER A 5 11.62 4.07 1.49
N LEU A 6 10.36 4.44 1.20
CA LEU A 6 9.29 3.46 1.06
C LEU A 6 9.20 2.92 -0.37
N PRO A 7 9.02 1.60 -0.53
CA PRO A 7 8.91 1.00 -1.85
C PRO A 7 7.59 1.38 -2.55
N ILE A 8 7.65 1.41 -3.88
CA ILE A 8 6.48 1.47 -4.74
C ILE A 8 6.20 0.05 -5.21
N VAL A 9 4.95 -0.40 -5.11
CA VAL A 9 4.53 -1.73 -5.54
C VAL A 9 3.52 -1.65 -6.67
N ALA A 10 3.67 -2.52 -7.65
CA ALA A 10 2.79 -2.64 -8.81
C ALA A 10 2.43 -4.11 -9.05
N PRO A 11 1.50 -4.69 -8.25
CA PRO A 11 1.13 -6.08 -8.40
C PRO A 11 0.54 -6.35 -9.78
N LEU A 12 0.84 -7.52 -10.36
CA LEU A 12 0.38 -7.94 -11.68
C LEU A 12 0.64 -6.90 -12.78
N ALA A 13 1.78 -6.21 -12.68
CA ALA A 13 2.16 -5.21 -13.66
C ALA A 13 2.40 -5.83 -15.04
N ARG A 14 1.97 -5.11 -16.07
CA ARG A 14 2.36 -5.34 -17.46
C ARG A 14 3.32 -4.26 -17.89
N GLU A 15 4.26 -4.63 -18.72
CA GLU A 15 5.15 -3.65 -19.32
C GLU A 15 4.38 -2.67 -20.22
N VAL A 16 4.70 -1.41 -20.09
CA VAL A 16 4.20 -0.34 -20.95
C VAL A 16 5.38 0.24 -21.71
N SER A 17 5.43 -0.08 -22.98
CA SER A 17 6.48 0.42 -23.89
C SER A 17 6.03 1.69 -24.62
N VAL A 18 6.98 2.59 -24.85
CA VAL A 18 6.76 3.83 -25.58
C VAL A 18 7.00 3.59 -27.06
N ILE A 19 5.95 3.74 -27.87
CA ILE A 19 6.03 3.71 -29.34
C ILE A 19 5.92 5.15 -29.84
N THR A 20 7.00 5.89 -29.87
CA THR A 20 6.99 7.27 -30.32
C THR A 20 7.08 7.34 -31.83
N LYS A 21 6.04 7.86 -32.49
CA LYS A 21 6.05 8.14 -33.93
C LYS A 21 6.00 9.62 -34.28
N ASN A 22 5.62 10.50 -33.35
CA ASN A 22 5.47 11.93 -33.60
C ASN A 22 6.35 12.74 -32.65
N ASN A 23 7.03 13.76 -33.19
CA ASN A 23 7.90 14.65 -32.42
C ASN A 23 7.15 15.70 -31.58
N GLU A 24 5.82 15.76 -31.69
CA GLU A 24 4.99 16.76 -30.98
C GLU A 24 4.62 16.34 -29.57
N ASP A 25 4.61 15.04 -29.29
CA ASP A 25 4.21 14.50 -28.01
C ASP A 25 5.44 14.21 -27.15
N VAL A 26 5.46 14.79 -25.94
CA VAL A 26 6.48 14.45 -24.95
C VAL A 26 6.01 13.23 -24.18
N VAL A 27 6.57 12.08 -24.50
CA VAL A 27 6.29 10.82 -23.80
C VAL A 27 7.44 10.48 -22.88
N LYS A 28 7.15 10.25 -21.62
CA LYS A 28 8.15 9.90 -20.60
C LYS A 28 7.71 8.69 -19.79
N THR A 29 8.64 7.76 -19.59
CA THR A 29 8.48 6.70 -18.59
C THR A 29 8.68 7.32 -17.21
N ILE A 30 7.68 7.21 -16.36
CA ILE A 30 7.66 7.80 -15.01
C ILE A 30 8.12 6.78 -13.96
N LEU A 31 7.70 5.52 -14.12
CA LEU A 31 8.10 4.44 -13.23
C LEU A 31 8.63 3.28 -14.04
N GLN A 32 9.73 2.72 -13.54
CA GLN A 32 10.38 1.54 -14.10
C GLN A 32 10.60 0.51 -13.01
N SER A 33 10.64 -0.75 -13.41
CA SER A 33 11.09 -1.83 -12.54
C SER A 33 12.61 -1.75 -12.30
N SER A 34 13.12 -2.59 -11.41
CA SER A 34 14.57 -2.75 -11.22
C SER A 34 15.24 -3.35 -12.46
N ASP A 35 16.54 -3.13 -12.60
CA ASP A 35 17.35 -3.64 -13.73
C ASP A 35 17.45 -5.18 -13.75
N ASN A 36 17.08 -5.83 -12.66
CA ASN A 36 17.11 -7.30 -12.53
C ASN A 36 15.73 -7.94 -12.71
N SER A 37 14.73 -7.18 -13.13
CA SER A 37 13.39 -7.73 -13.36
C SER A 37 13.33 -8.54 -14.66
N PHE A 38 12.33 -9.38 -14.76
CA PHE A 38 12.04 -10.19 -15.93
C PHE A 38 10.54 -10.19 -16.19
N THR A 39 10.15 -10.45 -17.42
CA THR A 39 8.76 -10.64 -17.79
C THR A 39 8.39 -12.11 -17.72
N VAL A 40 7.13 -12.39 -17.41
CA VAL A 40 6.57 -13.74 -17.41
C VAL A 40 5.43 -13.78 -18.42
N ASP A 41 5.49 -14.72 -19.33
CA ASP A 41 4.39 -14.98 -20.23
C ASP A 41 3.22 -15.60 -19.44
N LEU A 42 2.01 -15.06 -19.61
CA LEU A 42 0.85 -15.50 -18.83
C LEU A 42 0.30 -16.85 -19.29
N ASP A 43 0.51 -17.22 -20.56
CA ASP A 43 -0.01 -18.45 -21.14
C ASP A 43 0.96 -19.61 -20.88
N THR A 44 2.23 -19.43 -21.18
CA THR A 44 3.26 -20.46 -21.01
C THR A 44 3.85 -20.49 -19.59
N LYS A 45 3.71 -19.39 -18.84
CA LYS A 45 4.35 -19.14 -17.53
C LYS A 45 5.86 -19.21 -17.57
N GLU A 46 6.44 -19.08 -18.74
CA GLU A 46 7.88 -19.03 -18.92
C GLU A 46 8.41 -17.63 -18.59
N GLN A 47 9.57 -17.60 -17.95
CA GLN A 47 10.27 -16.36 -17.67
C GLN A 47 11.11 -15.96 -18.88
N SER A 48 11.10 -14.66 -19.19
CA SER A 48 12.04 -14.13 -20.17
C SER A 48 13.49 -14.37 -19.72
N SER A 49 14.34 -14.80 -20.65
CA SER A 49 15.77 -14.95 -20.43
C SER A 49 16.46 -13.58 -20.21
N ASP A 50 15.91 -12.53 -20.77
CA ASP A 50 16.48 -11.20 -20.71
C ASP A 50 15.98 -10.49 -19.45
N ARG A 51 16.94 -10.09 -18.62
CA ARG A 51 16.71 -9.26 -17.45
C ARG A 51 16.95 -7.81 -17.80
N GLY A 52 16.07 -6.95 -17.31
CA GLY A 52 16.18 -5.52 -17.59
C GLY A 52 15.16 -4.69 -16.84
N SER A 53 15.25 -3.39 -17.03
CA SER A 53 14.29 -2.44 -16.52
C SER A 53 13.10 -2.33 -17.47
N HIS A 54 11.89 -2.55 -16.96
CA HIS A 54 10.64 -2.49 -17.73
C HIS A 54 9.80 -1.29 -17.30
N GLY A 55 9.22 -0.57 -18.26
CA GLY A 55 8.33 0.56 -17.98
C GLY A 55 7.04 0.09 -17.32
N ILE A 56 6.68 0.70 -16.18
CA ILE A 56 5.45 0.38 -15.45
C ILE A 56 4.44 1.52 -15.55
N ALA A 57 4.90 2.76 -15.62
CA ALA A 57 4.05 3.92 -15.82
C ALA A 57 4.65 4.86 -16.85
N VAL A 58 3.81 5.30 -17.79
CA VAL A 58 4.19 6.20 -18.86
C VAL A 58 3.23 7.38 -18.89
N MET A 59 3.78 8.57 -19.03
CA MET A 59 3.00 9.80 -19.17
C MET A 59 3.28 10.43 -20.55
N SER A 60 2.22 10.75 -21.27
CA SER A 60 2.26 11.54 -22.51
C SER A 60 1.67 12.92 -22.24
N GLN A 61 2.35 13.95 -22.73
CA GLN A 61 1.90 15.33 -22.62
C GLN A 61 1.93 16.00 -23.98
N LYS A 62 0.85 16.69 -24.33
CA LYS A 62 0.74 17.49 -25.53
C LYS A 62 0.33 18.90 -25.19
N GLN A 63 0.99 19.89 -25.81
CA GLN A 63 0.62 21.30 -25.68
C GLN A 63 -0.22 21.70 -26.88
N HIS A 64 -1.32 22.38 -26.63
CA HIS A 64 -2.17 23.00 -27.63
C HIS A 64 -2.20 24.49 -27.41
N ALA A 65 -1.92 25.24 -28.47
CA ALA A 65 -2.09 26.68 -28.48
C ALA A 65 -3.40 27.02 -29.20
N GLU A 66 -4.31 27.71 -28.52
CA GLU A 66 -5.53 28.22 -29.10
C GLU A 66 -5.61 29.72 -28.81
N GLN A 67 -5.49 30.54 -29.88
CA GLN A 67 -5.38 31.99 -29.80
C GLN A 67 -4.21 32.46 -28.90
N LEU A 68 -4.51 32.98 -27.68
CA LEU A 68 -3.53 33.46 -26.71
C LEU A 68 -3.30 32.51 -25.56
N ASP A 69 -4.08 31.43 -25.49
CA ASP A 69 -4.03 30.48 -24.38
C ASP A 69 -3.28 29.21 -24.80
N VAL A 70 -2.48 28.68 -23.87
CA VAL A 70 -1.76 27.42 -24.04
C VAL A 70 -2.37 26.39 -23.10
N TYR A 71 -2.97 25.36 -23.69
CA TYR A 71 -3.56 24.24 -22.96
C TYR A 71 -2.60 23.05 -22.98
N LYS A 72 -2.53 22.36 -21.85
CA LYS A 72 -1.71 21.16 -21.69
C LYS A 72 -2.62 19.96 -21.46
N SER A 73 -2.60 19.02 -22.39
CA SER A 73 -3.25 17.73 -22.23
C SER A 73 -2.25 16.70 -21.71
N SER A 74 -2.66 15.89 -20.74
CA SER A 74 -1.79 14.86 -20.17
C SER A 74 -2.55 13.54 -20.08
N VAL A 75 -1.90 12.45 -20.44
CA VAL A 75 -2.42 11.08 -20.34
C VAL A 75 -1.41 10.27 -19.54
N LEU A 76 -1.88 9.58 -18.52
CA LEU A 76 -1.11 8.63 -17.72
C LEU A 76 -1.58 7.22 -17.99
N VAL A 77 -0.66 6.33 -18.32
CA VAL A 77 -0.91 4.90 -18.49
C VAL A 77 -0.16 4.14 -17.40
N LEU A 78 -0.89 3.37 -16.61
CA LEU A 78 -0.34 2.51 -15.57
C LEU A 78 -0.39 1.05 -16.02
N GLY A 79 0.72 0.34 -15.93
CA GLY A 79 0.82 -1.09 -16.24
C GLY A 79 0.15 -1.99 -15.19
N SER A 80 -0.22 -1.47 -14.04
CA SER A 80 -0.92 -2.18 -12.98
C SER A 80 -2.09 -1.37 -12.45
N ALA A 81 -3.29 -1.92 -12.54
CA ALA A 81 -4.47 -1.33 -11.93
C ALA A 81 -4.42 -1.43 -10.39
N TYR A 82 -3.77 -2.46 -9.87
CA TYR A 82 -3.68 -2.68 -8.42
C TYR A 82 -2.84 -1.65 -7.70
N MET A 83 -1.85 -1.02 -8.35
CA MET A 83 -1.04 0.01 -7.70
C MET A 83 -1.85 1.24 -7.28
N ALA A 84 -3.03 1.45 -7.87
CA ALA A 84 -3.97 2.51 -7.52
C ALA A 84 -5.18 1.99 -6.73
N SER A 85 -5.17 0.74 -6.27
CA SER A 85 -6.25 0.17 -5.47
C SER A 85 -6.28 0.76 -4.06
N SER A 86 -7.47 0.82 -3.46
CA SER A 86 -7.62 1.28 -2.08
C SER A 86 -6.80 0.47 -1.09
N GLU A 87 -6.62 -0.82 -1.32
CA GLU A 87 -5.81 -1.71 -0.47
C GLU A 87 -4.35 -1.26 -0.38
N ILE A 88 -3.77 -0.78 -1.48
CA ILE A 88 -2.39 -0.31 -1.51
C ILE A 88 -2.30 1.16 -1.09
N LEU A 89 -3.22 2.00 -1.57
CA LEU A 89 -3.18 3.44 -1.28
C LEU A 89 -3.38 3.77 0.21
N THR A 90 -4.15 2.96 0.93
CA THR A 90 -4.34 3.14 2.38
C THR A 90 -3.13 2.71 3.21
N GLN A 91 -2.22 1.92 2.65
CA GLN A 91 -0.99 1.47 3.33
C GLN A 91 0.17 2.46 3.16
N ASN A 92 -0.09 3.74 3.39
CA ASN A 92 0.86 4.84 3.18
C ASN A 92 2.10 4.81 4.09
N THR A 93 2.10 3.99 5.14
CA THR A 93 3.25 3.73 6.01
C THR A 93 4.14 2.60 5.50
N THR A 94 3.64 1.77 4.59
CA THR A 94 4.32 0.60 4.03
C THR A 94 4.77 0.84 2.59
N TYR A 95 3.94 1.53 1.80
CA TYR A 95 4.17 1.80 0.39
C TYR A 95 4.06 3.28 0.06
N ASN A 96 4.86 3.74 -0.90
CA ASN A 96 4.85 5.13 -1.36
C ASN A 96 3.86 5.40 -2.52
N ASN A 97 3.05 4.43 -2.87
CA ASN A 97 2.13 4.50 -4.01
C ASN A 97 1.21 5.73 -3.99
N ALA A 98 0.60 6.01 -2.84
CA ALA A 98 -0.31 7.15 -2.71
C ALA A 98 0.37 8.48 -3.03
N ASN A 99 1.56 8.71 -2.48
CA ASN A 99 2.31 9.94 -2.70
C ASN A 99 2.75 10.09 -4.16
N VAL A 100 3.17 9.00 -4.79
CA VAL A 100 3.60 9.00 -6.19
C VAL A 100 2.42 9.29 -7.11
N ILE A 101 1.29 8.64 -6.93
CA ILE A 101 0.09 8.86 -7.75
C ILE A 101 -0.43 10.29 -7.58
N LEU A 102 -0.50 10.80 -6.35
CA LEU A 102 -0.90 12.17 -6.08
C LEU A 102 0.08 13.17 -6.69
N GLY A 103 1.38 12.92 -6.60
CA GLY A 103 2.41 13.75 -7.23
C GLY A 103 2.26 13.82 -8.76
N ILE A 104 1.99 12.69 -9.40
CA ILE A 104 1.73 12.62 -10.84
C ILE A 104 0.46 13.41 -11.20
N LEU A 105 -0.64 13.21 -10.48
CA LEU A 105 -1.91 13.92 -10.70
C LEU A 105 -1.77 15.43 -10.52
N ASN A 106 -1.04 15.87 -9.51
CA ASN A 106 -0.75 17.29 -9.28
C ASN A 106 0.05 17.88 -10.44
N ASN A 107 1.05 17.16 -10.93
CA ASN A 107 1.81 17.58 -12.11
C ASN A 107 0.94 17.67 -13.37
N MET A 108 0.04 16.70 -13.58
CA MET A 108 -0.88 16.69 -14.72
C MET A 108 -1.88 17.87 -14.66
N THR A 109 -2.33 18.24 -13.48
CA THR A 109 -3.34 19.31 -13.29
C THR A 109 -2.69 20.70 -13.18
N GLY A 110 -1.37 20.79 -13.20
CA GLY A 110 -0.66 22.06 -13.02
C GLY A 110 -0.82 22.68 -11.62
N LYS A 111 -1.35 21.93 -10.68
CA LYS A 111 -1.41 22.36 -9.28
C LYS A 111 -0.02 22.19 -8.68
N GLU A 112 0.53 23.27 -8.13
CA GLU A 112 1.68 23.16 -7.25
C GLU A 112 1.34 22.14 -6.16
N ALA A 113 2.30 21.28 -5.84
CA ALA A 113 2.10 20.17 -4.92
C ALA A 113 1.35 20.66 -3.67
N ALA A 114 0.05 20.39 -3.60
CA ALA A 114 -0.70 20.57 -2.40
C ALA A 114 0.07 19.75 -1.35
N ALA A 115 0.50 20.40 -0.27
CA ALA A 115 1.17 19.74 0.82
C ALA A 115 0.33 18.50 1.15
N VAL A 116 0.89 17.32 0.93
CA VAL A 116 0.26 16.08 1.39
C VAL A 116 0.21 16.23 2.89
N ILE A 117 -0.95 16.58 3.42
CA ILE A 117 -1.18 16.55 4.86
C ILE A 117 -1.09 15.05 5.18
N PRO A 118 -0.01 14.60 5.86
CA PRO A 118 0.08 13.20 6.23
C PRO A 118 -1.15 12.90 7.06
N GLU A 119 -1.95 11.94 6.63
CA GLU A 119 -3.02 11.42 7.47
C GLU A 119 -2.37 11.09 8.81
N LYS A 120 -2.82 11.81 9.85
CA LYS A 120 -2.50 11.42 11.21
C LYS A 120 -3.12 10.04 11.35
N SER A 121 -2.28 9.00 11.26
CA SER A 121 -2.74 7.65 11.51
C SER A 121 -3.33 7.67 12.91
N LEU A 122 -4.64 7.65 12.99
CA LEU A 122 -5.34 7.25 14.19
C LEU A 122 -5.00 5.76 14.31
N GLN A 123 -3.77 5.48 14.73
CA GLN A 123 -3.45 4.17 15.21
C GLN A 123 -4.44 3.94 16.36
N SER A 124 -5.52 3.23 16.05
CA SER A 124 -6.25 2.54 17.07
C SER A 124 -5.17 1.73 17.79
N SER A 125 -4.85 2.14 19.02
CA SER A 125 -3.93 1.39 19.87
C SER A 125 -4.54 0.02 20.06
N TYR A 126 -4.30 -0.87 19.11
CA TYR A 126 -4.56 -2.28 19.34
C TYR A 126 -3.59 -2.66 20.46
N ILE A 127 -4.15 -3.01 21.60
CA ILE A 127 -3.37 -3.65 22.65
C ILE A 127 -2.87 -4.93 22.03
N ALA A 128 -1.62 -4.93 21.58
CA ALA A 128 -0.98 -6.09 20.99
C ALA A 128 -0.76 -7.11 22.12
N VAL A 129 -1.79 -7.90 22.40
CA VAL A 129 -1.68 -9.00 23.36
C VAL A 129 -0.92 -10.11 22.65
N THR A 130 0.28 -10.37 23.10
CA THR A 130 1.06 -11.51 22.63
C THR A 130 0.29 -12.80 22.89
N GLN A 131 0.39 -13.79 22.00
CA GLN A 131 -0.31 -15.07 22.12
C GLN A 131 -0.08 -15.74 23.49
N THR A 132 1.11 -15.59 24.06
CA THR A 132 1.47 -16.07 25.41
C THR A 132 0.68 -15.33 26.50
N GLN A 133 0.54 -14.01 26.40
CA GLN A 133 -0.23 -13.21 27.35
C GLN A 133 -1.72 -13.55 27.28
N GLY A 134 -2.25 -13.75 26.07
CA GLY A 134 -3.64 -14.20 25.88
C GLY A 134 -3.92 -15.55 26.55
N LYS A 135 -3.01 -16.52 26.40
CA LYS A 135 -3.13 -17.83 27.07
C LYS A 135 -3.08 -17.69 28.58
N THR A 136 -2.16 -16.90 29.12
CA THR A 136 -2.03 -16.67 30.57
C THR A 136 -3.29 -16.05 31.16
N ILE A 137 -3.83 -15.03 30.53
CA ILE A 137 -5.08 -14.39 30.95
C ILE A 137 -6.23 -15.36 30.88
N SER A 138 -6.34 -16.17 29.83
CA SER A 138 -7.39 -17.18 29.71
C SER A 138 -7.33 -18.23 30.80
N ILE A 139 -6.14 -18.71 31.17
CA ILE A 139 -5.97 -19.69 32.26
C ILE A 139 -6.40 -19.08 33.59
N ILE A 140 -6.04 -17.86 33.89
CA ILE A 140 -6.39 -17.16 35.11
C ILE A 140 -7.92 -17.00 35.22
N VAL A 141 -8.55 -16.52 34.15
CA VAL A 141 -9.99 -16.25 34.17
C VAL A 141 -10.82 -17.53 34.21
N ILE A 142 -10.46 -18.55 33.44
CA ILE A 142 -11.25 -19.76 33.28
C ILE A 142 -11.04 -20.74 34.45
N TRP A 143 -9.83 -20.80 35.00
CA TRP A 143 -9.49 -21.78 36.02
C TRP A 143 -9.26 -21.21 37.42
N ALA A 144 -8.45 -20.16 37.55
CA ALA A 144 -8.07 -19.64 38.86
C ALA A 144 -9.26 -19.00 39.59
N ILE A 145 -10.09 -18.20 38.91
CA ILE A 145 -11.23 -17.53 39.52
C ILE A 145 -12.30 -18.56 39.99
N PRO A 146 -12.78 -19.51 39.16
CA PRO A 146 -13.78 -20.51 39.62
C PRO A 146 -13.26 -21.40 40.74
N LEU A 147 -11.97 -21.77 40.71
CA LEU A 147 -11.37 -22.62 41.74
C LEU A 147 -11.28 -21.88 43.07
N LEU A 148 -10.97 -20.59 43.06
CA LEU A 148 -10.95 -19.75 44.25
C LEU A 148 -12.35 -19.62 44.86
N ILE A 149 -13.38 -19.41 44.04
CA ILE A 149 -14.78 -19.34 44.51
C ILE A 149 -15.21 -20.69 45.10
N ALA A 150 -14.87 -21.81 44.46
CA ALA A 150 -15.18 -23.14 44.97
C ALA A 150 -14.48 -23.40 46.33
N ALA A 151 -13.20 -23.00 46.46
CA ALA A 151 -12.46 -23.14 47.72
C ALA A 151 -13.13 -22.36 48.87
N ILE A 152 -13.53 -21.11 48.62
CA ILE A 152 -14.26 -20.31 49.60
C ILE A 152 -15.59 -20.97 49.95
N GLY A 153 -16.33 -21.49 48.99
CA GLY A 153 -17.57 -22.19 49.19
C GLY A 153 -17.42 -23.43 50.11
N VAL A 154 -16.36 -24.21 49.85
CA VAL A 154 -16.05 -25.40 50.70
C VAL A 154 -15.71 -24.98 52.12
N VAL A 155 -14.88 -23.94 52.31
CA VAL A 155 -14.53 -23.43 53.64
C VAL A 155 -15.78 -22.98 54.40
N VAL A 156 -16.68 -22.27 53.75
CA VAL A 156 -17.94 -21.82 54.38
C VAL A 156 -18.82 -23.00 54.76
N LEU A 157 -18.94 -24.00 53.87
CA LEU A 157 -19.72 -25.21 54.12
C LEU A 157 -19.17 -26.01 55.33
N VAL A 158 -17.84 -26.22 55.37
CA VAL A 158 -17.20 -26.94 56.48
C VAL A 158 -17.36 -26.19 57.80
N ARG A 159 -17.19 -24.87 57.76
CA ARG A 159 -17.36 -24.02 58.96
C ARG A 159 -18.80 -23.99 59.46
N ARG A 160 -19.80 -24.08 58.57
CA ARG A 160 -21.21 -24.14 58.93
C ARG A 160 -21.60 -25.51 59.49
N ARG A 161 -20.96 -26.58 59.00
CA ARG A 161 -21.24 -27.97 59.53
C ARG A 161 -20.62 -28.23 60.88
N ASN A 162 -19.54 -27.52 61.24
CA ASN A 162 -18.87 -27.69 62.53
C ASN A 162 -19.34 -26.71 63.59
N ARG A 163 -20.44 -25.99 63.34
CA ARG A 163 -21.18 -25.21 64.34
C ARG A 163 -22.50 -25.96 64.68
#